data_60b568f81eb0e9d12db5afde226805ae
#
_entry.id   60b568f81eb0e9d12db5afde226805ae
#
_cell.length_a   1.000
_cell.length_b   1.000
_cell.length_c   1.000
_cell.angle_alpha   90.00
_cell.angle_beta   90.00
_cell.angle_gamma   90.00
#
_symmetry.space_group_name_H-M   'P 1'
#
loop_
_entity.id
_entity.type
_entity.pdbx_description
1 polymer ?
#
loop_
_entity_poly.entity_id
_entity_poly.type
_entity_poly.pdbx_seq_one_letter_code
_entity_poly.pdbx_strand_id
1 'polypeptide(L)'
;MRDQKIEKLLSIAGNENRYQYFVLILFLILWINCNFMAPVLPYLEREPIVEHNNEIKTLFFEICQNSTNYKIIQRFGYSWISEFGIECNKFKIGLIGVFTFIGNTMGSIAFAIIQRYLSHKRILLISSWGFIFSIYLSTTIYNIEYFIYILISLVFMGLFGDLLCYSSLVVCEEIVSSNKRALFSSIINMGYGLCGIIFSFIFMYVQNWRYDFYIAIGLSFILYLLIKFCTYDSPRQYIDNKDEKNVKIILQGIARFNGIEKEFLEKYESEEYQKLIREIMEYDYDESNTKNENEIEMKDIDNKKIDDQLINSVEKTKPPEKKSLSCFMSLKYPSLRYKFLILCILWFGTRLISNAIALYSKALPGNYYFNIIVLFTFESFAYYVSGVLINVHFLGRKGTLYVEYLIITIGFLLLSFLKFPLPVELSLNFIIRFCESAIELVYFTYTLEVYPTPVRSTNFGINVTFGNIGSIIAPMIYEYVQSWMLLLIFALMTLFHSFLLIFLPETEGKPMVESIDELCNDKNNGKDSN
;
A
#
# COMPACT_ATOMS: atom_id res chain seq x y z
N MET A 1 14.22 12.34 -18.86
CA MET A 1 15.68 12.45 -19.17
C MET A 1 16.56 12.20 -17.94
N ARG A 2 16.30 12.85 -16.76
CA ARG A 2 17.07 12.62 -15.50
C ARG A 2 16.96 11.17 -15.00
N ASP A 3 15.76 10.59 -14.99
CA ASP A 3 15.54 9.21 -14.56
C ASP A 3 16.31 8.18 -15.39
N GLN A 4 16.40 8.36 -16.71
CA GLN A 4 17.21 7.49 -17.57
C GLN A 4 18.71 7.56 -17.24
N LYS A 5 19.21 8.75 -16.88
CA LYS A 5 20.60 8.94 -16.45
C LYS A 5 20.87 8.26 -15.11
N ILE A 6 19.91 8.36 -14.16
CA ILE A 6 19.99 7.67 -12.86
C ILE A 6 19.95 6.15 -13.08
N GLU A 7 19.09 5.64 -13.94
CA GLU A 7 19.07 4.20 -14.28
C GLU A 7 20.37 3.71 -14.91
N LYS A 8 20.98 4.52 -15.80
CA LYS A 8 22.31 4.22 -16.35
C LYS A 8 23.36 4.16 -15.25
N LEU A 9 23.33 5.06 -14.27
CA LEU A 9 24.23 5.03 -13.11
C LEU A 9 24.01 3.80 -12.23
N LEU A 10 22.76 3.44 -11.94
CA LEU A 10 22.42 2.26 -11.15
C LEU A 10 22.84 0.96 -11.84
N SER A 11 22.77 0.92 -13.18
CA SER A 11 23.09 -0.28 -13.96
C SER A 11 24.53 -0.78 -13.80
N ILE A 12 25.48 0.10 -13.44
CA ILE A 12 26.87 -0.27 -13.22
C ILE A 12 27.03 -1.17 -12.01
N ALA A 13 26.19 -1.00 -10.97
CA ALA A 13 26.20 -1.83 -9.78
C ALA A 13 25.46 -3.18 -9.98
N GLY A 14 24.84 -3.37 -11.15
CA GLY A 14 24.06 -4.55 -11.55
C GLY A 14 22.56 -4.35 -11.35
N ASN A 15 21.78 -4.36 -12.45
CA ASN A 15 20.34 -4.09 -12.44
C ASN A 15 19.47 -5.29 -12.05
N GLU A 16 19.90 -6.51 -12.34
CA GLU A 16 19.12 -7.74 -12.14
C GLU A 16 20.06 -8.86 -11.68
N ASN A 17 20.73 -8.62 -10.56
CA ASN A 17 21.75 -9.51 -10.03
C ASN A 17 21.35 -10.07 -8.65
N ARG A 18 22.25 -10.78 -8.02
CA ARG A 18 22.04 -11.49 -6.73
C ARG A 18 21.48 -10.59 -5.64
N TYR A 19 21.92 -9.34 -5.56
CA TYR A 19 21.48 -8.39 -4.53
C TYR A 19 20.00 -8.03 -4.68
N GLN A 20 19.55 -7.74 -5.91
CA GLN A 20 18.17 -7.35 -6.17
C GLN A 20 17.18 -8.48 -5.84
N TYR A 21 17.50 -9.72 -6.24
CA TYR A 21 16.68 -10.88 -5.87
C TYR A 21 16.75 -11.22 -4.38
N PHE A 22 17.90 -11.03 -3.73
CA PHE A 22 18.01 -11.18 -2.28
C PHE A 22 17.09 -10.19 -1.55
N VAL A 23 17.12 -8.92 -1.93
CA VAL A 23 16.26 -7.88 -1.35
C VAL A 23 14.78 -8.15 -1.62
N LEU A 24 14.44 -8.64 -2.83
CA LEU A 24 13.06 -9.05 -3.17
C LEU A 24 12.56 -10.13 -2.21
N ILE A 25 13.31 -11.20 -2.01
CA ILE A 25 12.92 -12.30 -1.12
C ILE A 25 12.85 -11.82 0.34
N LEU A 26 13.83 -11.03 0.77
CA LEU A 26 13.87 -10.48 2.12
C LEU A 26 12.63 -9.61 2.41
N PHE A 27 12.25 -8.74 1.48
CA PHE A 27 11.10 -7.86 1.65
C PHE A 27 9.77 -8.58 1.43
N LEU A 28 9.71 -9.62 0.61
CA LEU A 28 8.56 -10.52 0.56
C LEU A 28 8.30 -11.16 1.94
N ILE A 29 9.34 -11.70 2.59
CA ILE A 29 9.21 -12.28 3.93
C ILE A 29 8.85 -11.21 4.96
N LEU A 30 9.40 -9.99 4.81
CA LEU A 30 9.03 -8.86 5.67
C LEU A 30 7.54 -8.52 5.52
N TRP A 31 7.00 -8.48 4.30
CA TRP A 31 5.58 -8.24 4.03
C TRP A 31 4.66 -9.31 4.61
N ILE A 32 5.06 -10.59 4.51
CA ILE A 32 4.36 -11.69 5.19
C ILE A 32 4.28 -11.43 6.69
N ASN A 33 5.35 -10.92 7.29
CA ASN A 33 5.42 -10.75 8.73
C ASN A 33 4.77 -9.45 9.23
N CYS A 34 4.90 -8.32 8.52
CA CYS A 34 4.38 -7.04 9.03
C CYS A 34 2.89 -6.83 8.76
N ASN A 35 2.30 -7.54 7.79
CA ASN A 35 0.88 -7.47 7.48
C ASN A 35 0.03 -8.52 8.19
N PHE A 36 0.60 -9.35 9.08
CA PHE A 36 -0.10 -10.54 9.59
C PHE A 36 -1.41 -10.20 10.33
N MET A 37 -1.53 -9.01 10.89
CA MET A 37 -2.68 -8.68 11.74
C MET A 37 -4.01 -8.70 10.98
N ALA A 38 -4.09 -8.13 9.78
CA ALA A 38 -5.33 -8.08 9.02
C ALA A 38 -5.83 -9.48 8.55
N PRO A 39 -4.98 -10.35 7.96
CA PRO A 39 -5.37 -11.73 7.65
C PRO A 39 -5.69 -12.60 8.85
N VAL A 40 -5.16 -12.27 10.03
CA VAL A 40 -5.38 -13.03 11.28
C VAL A 40 -6.64 -12.60 12.01
N LEU A 41 -7.16 -11.39 11.78
CA LEU A 41 -8.38 -10.89 12.41
C LEU A 41 -9.54 -11.89 12.38
N PRO A 42 -9.89 -12.56 11.27
CA PRO A 42 -10.99 -13.54 11.27
C PRO A 42 -10.82 -14.63 12.31
N TYR A 43 -9.59 -15.06 12.61
CA TYR A 43 -9.31 -16.07 13.64
C TYR A 43 -9.43 -15.50 15.04
N LEU A 44 -8.87 -14.31 15.29
CA LEU A 44 -8.96 -13.67 16.61
C LEU A 44 -10.39 -13.30 16.98
N GLU A 45 -11.21 -12.98 15.99
CA GLU A 45 -12.63 -12.66 16.13
C GLU A 45 -13.55 -13.86 15.87
N ARG A 46 -13.05 -15.10 15.97
CA ARG A 46 -13.88 -16.30 15.78
C ARG A 46 -14.80 -16.52 16.98
N GLU A 47 -16.10 -16.58 16.71
CA GLU A 47 -17.13 -16.83 17.68
C GLU A 47 -17.15 -18.30 18.15
N PRO A 48 -17.52 -18.58 19.41
CA PRO A 48 -17.66 -19.94 19.90
C PRO A 48 -18.81 -20.68 19.22
N ILE A 49 -18.75 -22.02 19.24
CA ILE A 49 -19.84 -22.90 18.79
C ILE A 49 -20.75 -23.18 19.98
N VAL A 50 -22.05 -22.99 19.78
CA VAL A 50 -23.08 -23.18 20.81
C VAL A 50 -24.17 -24.14 20.35
N GLU A 51 -24.79 -24.80 21.32
CA GLU A 51 -26.02 -25.53 21.13
C GLU A 51 -27.20 -24.64 21.58
N HIS A 52 -28.09 -24.38 20.66
CA HIS A 52 -29.32 -23.61 20.89
C HIS A 52 -30.49 -24.35 20.25
N ASN A 53 -31.55 -24.66 21.01
CA ASN A 53 -32.74 -25.39 20.56
C ASN A 53 -32.40 -26.74 19.88
N ASN A 54 -31.44 -27.51 20.43
CA ASN A 54 -30.90 -28.76 19.87
C ASN A 54 -30.25 -28.66 18.50
N GLU A 55 -29.90 -27.44 18.05
CA GLU A 55 -29.10 -27.21 16.85
C GLU A 55 -27.73 -26.64 17.24
N ILE A 56 -26.69 -27.14 16.57
CA ILE A 56 -25.32 -26.63 16.72
C ILE A 56 -25.13 -25.46 15.77
N LYS A 57 -24.86 -24.28 16.32
CA LYS A 57 -24.67 -23.03 15.57
C LYS A 57 -23.47 -22.26 16.11
N THR A 58 -22.91 -21.38 15.30
CA THR A 58 -22.02 -20.34 15.81
C THR A 58 -22.81 -19.35 16.66
N LEU A 59 -22.20 -18.80 17.72
CA LEU A 59 -22.85 -17.85 18.59
C LEU A 59 -23.02 -16.52 17.86
N PHE A 60 -24.18 -16.31 17.25
CA PHE A 60 -24.56 -15.01 16.70
C PHE A 60 -25.17 -14.13 17.78
N PHE A 61 -24.98 -12.84 17.64
CA PHE A 61 -25.52 -11.82 18.56
C PHE A 61 -27.04 -11.96 18.80
N GLU A 62 -27.79 -12.43 17.82
CA GLU A 62 -29.24 -12.70 17.96
C GLU A 62 -29.54 -13.72 19.06
N ILE A 63 -28.66 -14.73 19.22
CA ILE A 63 -28.77 -15.72 20.29
C ILE A 63 -28.49 -15.08 21.65
N CYS A 64 -27.50 -14.16 21.72
CA CYS A 64 -27.17 -13.40 22.92
C CYS A 64 -28.31 -12.50 23.43
N GLN A 65 -29.07 -11.90 22.49
CA GLN A 65 -30.18 -10.99 22.84
C GLN A 65 -31.47 -11.72 23.17
N ASN A 66 -31.77 -12.82 22.47
CA ASN A 66 -33.10 -13.42 22.45
C ASN A 66 -33.24 -14.65 23.38
N SER A 67 -32.14 -15.18 23.90
CA SER A 67 -32.23 -16.35 24.78
C SER A 67 -31.10 -16.41 25.82
N THR A 68 -31.50 -16.73 27.04
CA THR A 68 -30.57 -17.10 28.14
C THR A 68 -30.15 -18.57 28.08
N ASN A 69 -30.77 -19.39 27.21
CA ASN A 69 -30.60 -20.84 27.16
C ASN A 69 -29.78 -21.28 25.93
N TYR A 70 -28.48 -20.98 25.92
CA TYR A 70 -27.53 -21.62 25.01
C TYR A 70 -26.41 -22.27 25.82
N LYS A 71 -25.89 -23.39 25.32
CA LYS A 71 -24.75 -24.10 25.91
C LYS A 71 -23.56 -23.98 24.98
N ILE A 72 -22.45 -23.43 25.48
CA ILE A 72 -21.20 -23.37 24.71
C ILE A 72 -20.65 -24.79 24.58
N ILE A 73 -20.51 -25.27 23.33
CA ILE A 73 -19.94 -26.59 23.02
C ILE A 73 -18.42 -26.46 22.84
N GLN A 74 -17.98 -25.45 22.10
CA GLN A 74 -16.56 -25.28 21.75
C GLN A 74 -16.15 -23.82 21.78
N ARG A 75 -15.05 -23.52 22.50
CA ARG A 75 -14.29 -22.29 22.44
C ARG A 75 -12.98 -22.54 21.70
N PHE A 76 -12.51 -21.51 20.97
CA PHE A 76 -11.24 -21.59 20.24
C PHE A 76 -10.15 -20.88 21.04
N GLY A 77 -9.08 -21.58 21.39
CA GLY A 77 -8.00 -21.04 22.22
C GLY A 77 -7.19 -19.93 21.58
N TYR A 78 -7.32 -19.74 20.25
CA TYR A 78 -6.73 -18.62 19.54
C TYR A 78 -7.67 -17.40 19.41
N SER A 79 -8.95 -17.50 19.81
CA SER A 79 -9.91 -16.41 19.68
C SER A 79 -9.85 -15.47 20.88
N TRP A 80 -9.66 -14.19 20.62
CA TRP A 80 -9.75 -13.12 21.61
C TRP A 80 -11.16 -12.96 22.17
N ILE A 81 -12.18 -13.18 21.32
CA ILE A 81 -13.58 -13.17 21.74
C ILE A 81 -13.80 -14.15 22.88
N SER A 82 -13.32 -15.39 22.71
CA SER A 82 -13.46 -16.45 23.72
C SER A 82 -12.58 -16.24 24.94
N GLU A 83 -11.38 -15.66 24.76
CA GLU A 83 -10.45 -15.44 25.87
C GLU A 83 -10.90 -14.28 26.78
N PHE A 84 -11.33 -13.17 26.17
CA PHE A 84 -11.75 -11.97 26.92
C PHE A 84 -13.25 -11.95 27.26
N GLY A 85 -14.02 -12.98 26.88
CA GLY A 85 -15.44 -13.07 27.18
C GLY A 85 -16.29 -11.94 26.59
N ILE A 86 -15.95 -11.50 25.36
CA ILE A 86 -16.64 -10.41 24.66
C ILE A 86 -17.63 -10.92 23.60
N GLU A 87 -18.02 -12.20 23.68
CA GLU A 87 -18.80 -12.91 22.66
C GLU A 87 -20.11 -12.18 22.28
N CYS A 88 -20.72 -11.50 23.25
CA CYS A 88 -21.99 -10.79 23.03
C CYS A 88 -21.84 -9.27 22.86
N ASN A 89 -20.64 -8.77 22.63
CA ASN A 89 -20.40 -7.34 22.50
C ASN A 89 -19.82 -6.95 21.12
N LYS A 90 -20.73 -6.80 20.14
CA LYS A 90 -20.37 -6.41 18.76
C LYS A 90 -19.49 -5.16 18.68
N PHE A 91 -19.73 -4.18 19.57
CA PHE A 91 -18.95 -2.96 19.57
C PHE A 91 -17.48 -3.23 19.93
N LYS A 92 -17.21 -4.03 20.98
CA LYS A 92 -15.84 -4.40 21.35
C LYS A 92 -15.16 -5.25 20.27
N ILE A 93 -15.90 -6.17 19.63
CA ILE A 93 -15.38 -6.98 18.53
C ILE A 93 -14.95 -6.08 17.37
N GLY A 94 -15.84 -5.22 16.89
CA GLY A 94 -15.53 -4.30 15.79
C GLY A 94 -14.39 -3.33 16.11
N LEU A 95 -14.18 -2.94 17.40
CA LEU A 95 -13.05 -2.11 17.80
C LEU A 95 -11.69 -2.75 17.52
N ILE A 96 -11.56 -4.06 17.56
CA ILE A 96 -10.30 -4.76 17.26
C ILE A 96 -9.84 -4.42 15.84
N GLY A 97 -10.70 -4.62 14.85
CA GLY A 97 -10.39 -4.24 13.47
C GLY A 97 -10.22 -2.74 13.26
N VAL A 98 -11.10 -1.92 13.86
CA VAL A 98 -11.02 -0.45 13.78
C VAL A 98 -9.66 0.09 14.24
N PHE A 99 -9.18 -0.34 15.40
CA PHE A 99 -7.92 0.14 15.95
C PHE A 99 -6.71 -0.35 15.16
N THR A 100 -6.78 -1.55 14.58
CA THR A 100 -5.77 -2.03 13.62
C THR A 100 -5.66 -1.09 12.42
N PHE A 101 -6.78 -0.75 11.78
CA PHE A 101 -6.78 0.11 10.60
C PHE A 101 -6.54 1.60 10.90
N ILE A 102 -6.85 2.07 12.12
CA ILE A 102 -6.40 3.39 12.59
C ILE A 102 -4.86 3.41 12.62
N GLY A 103 -4.23 2.36 13.14
CA GLY A 103 -2.77 2.22 13.14
C GLY A 103 -2.18 2.28 11.74
N ASN A 104 -2.73 1.54 10.79
CA ASN A 104 -2.31 1.57 9.39
C ASN A 104 -2.45 2.97 8.78
N THR A 105 -3.56 3.66 9.03
CA THR A 105 -3.76 5.04 8.57
C THR A 105 -2.70 5.98 9.14
N MET A 106 -2.42 5.87 10.43
CA MET A 106 -1.36 6.66 11.08
C MET A 106 0.02 6.33 10.51
N GLY A 107 0.30 5.06 10.19
CA GLY A 107 1.54 4.59 9.57
C GLY A 107 1.77 5.19 8.19
N SER A 108 0.76 5.18 7.33
CA SER A 108 0.84 5.75 5.98
C SER A 108 1.07 7.27 6.00
N ILE A 109 0.39 8.00 6.89
CA ILE A 109 0.60 9.44 7.08
C ILE A 109 2.00 9.71 7.65
N ALA A 110 2.42 8.94 8.66
CA ALA A 110 3.74 9.06 9.26
C ALA A 110 4.85 8.80 8.23
N PHE A 111 4.69 7.79 7.37
CA PHE A 111 5.63 7.51 6.28
C PHE A 111 5.79 8.71 5.33
N ALA A 112 4.68 9.30 4.88
CA ALA A 112 4.71 10.46 3.97
C ALA A 112 5.47 11.67 4.56
N ILE A 113 5.52 11.80 5.89
CA ILE A 113 6.23 12.86 6.58
C ILE A 113 7.68 12.45 6.86
N ILE A 114 7.90 11.28 7.45
CA ILE A 114 9.20 10.85 8.00
C ILE A 114 10.22 10.58 6.89
N GLN A 115 9.80 10.07 5.72
CA GLN A 115 10.69 9.80 4.58
C GLN A 115 11.43 11.06 4.06
N ARG A 116 10.96 12.26 4.42
CA ARG A 116 11.64 13.53 4.06
C ARG A 116 12.86 13.82 4.94
N TYR A 117 12.91 13.24 6.14
CA TYR A 117 13.92 13.52 7.17
C TYR A 117 14.85 12.34 7.41
N LEU A 118 14.34 11.11 7.29
CA LEU A 118 15.10 9.89 7.53
C LEU A 118 15.26 9.07 6.26
N SER A 119 16.39 8.37 6.16
CA SER A 119 16.59 7.42 5.07
C SER A 119 15.69 6.18 5.26
N HIS A 120 15.29 5.56 4.14
CA HIS A 120 14.39 4.40 4.14
C HIS A 120 14.93 3.25 5.00
N LYS A 121 16.24 2.98 4.97
CA LYS A 121 16.86 1.98 5.83
C LYS A 121 16.72 2.32 7.31
N ARG A 122 16.87 3.59 7.71
CA ARG A 122 16.68 4.01 9.10
C ARG A 122 15.24 3.84 9.54
N ILE A 123 14.28 4.17 8.67
CA ILE A 123 12.86 3.96 8.93
C ILE A 123 12.60 2.47 9.16
N LEU A 124 13.10 1.57 8.28
CA LEU A 124 12.98 0.12 8.43
C LEU A 124 13.51 -0.38 9.79
N LEU A 125 14.70 0.09 10.20
CA LEU A 125 15.31 -0.34 11.48
C LEU A 125 14.52 0.14 12.71
N ILE A 126 14.10 1.40 12.73
CA ILE A 126 13.31 1.96 13.83
C ILE A 126 11.94 1.28 13.92
N SER A 127 11.27 1.13 12.77
CA SER A 127 9.95 0.52 12.71
C SER A 127 9.97 -0.96 13.07
N SER A 128 11.05 -1.69 12.76
CA SER A 128 11.20 -3.09 13.21
C SER A 128 11.18 -3.23 14.73
N TRP A 129 11.86 -2.36 15.45
CA TRP A 129 11.81 -2.34 16.92
C TRP A 129 10.45 -1.94 17.46
N GLY A 130 9.83 -0.91 16.88
CA GLY A 130 8.47 -0.49 17.24
C GLY A 130 7.45 -1.61 17.02
N PHE A 131 7.58 -2.35 15.92
CA PHE A 131 6.70 -3.47 15.59
C PHE A 131 6.89 -4.64 16.56
N ILE A 132 8.14 -5.05 16.85
CA ILE A 132 8.45 -6.09 17.86
C ILE A 132 7.87 -5.70 19.22
N PHE A 133 8.06 -4.45 19.66
CA PHE A 133 7.57 -3.96 20.95
C PHE A 133 6.03 -3.98 21.01
N SER A 134 5.35 -3.58 19.94
CA SER A 134 3.89 -3.56 19.89
C SER A 134 3.27 -4.98 19.94
N ILE A 135 3.88 -5.95 19.23
CA ILE A 135 3.46 -7.35 19.32
C ILE A 135 3.69 -7.88 20.74
N TYR A 136 4.87 -7.62 21.31
CA TYR A 136 5.18 -8.04 22.68
C TYR A 136 4.17 -7.50 23.70
N LEU A 137 3.82 -6.21 23.58
CA LEU A 137 2.82 -5.59 24.46
C LEU A 137 1.48 -6.31 24.40
N SER A 138 1.01 -6.72 23.21
CA SER A 138 -0.24 -7.48 23.08
C SER A 138 -0.19 -8.83 23.82
N THR A 139 0.96 -9.53 23.79
CA THR A 139 1.10 -10.86 24.38
C THR A 139 1.12 -10.86 25.92
N THR A 140 1.38 -9.71 26.55
CA THR A 140 1.44 -9.57 28.02
C THR A 140 0.07 -9.35 28.67
N ILE A 141 -1.00 -9.18 27.89
CA ILE A 141 -2.32 -8.87 28.40
C ILE A 141 -3.15 -10.15 28.54
N TYR A 142 -3.67 -10.41 29.74
CA TYR A 142 -4.45 -11.62 30.08
C TYR A 142 -5.87 -11.33 30.54
N ASN A 143 -6.19 -10.09 30.97
CA ASN A 143 -7.48 -9.74 31.56
C ASN A 143 -8.24 -8.72 30.70
N ILE A 144 -9.56 -8.88 30.63
CA ILE A 144 -10.48 -7.94 29.93
C ILE A 144 -10.40 -6.50 30.44
N GLU A 145 -10.04 -6.29 31.70
CA GLU A 145 -9.87 -4.95 32.28
C GLU A 145 -8.81 -4.13 31.54
N TYR A 146 -7.84 -4.83 30.93
CA TYR A 146 -6.76 -4.21 30.16
C TYR A 146 -7.04 -4.18 28.64
N PHE A 147 -8.28 -4.41 28.19
CA PHE A 147 -8.66 -4.45 26.78
C PHE A 147 -8.22 -3.19 26.00
N ILE A 148 -8.26 -2.02 26.66
CA ILE A 148 -7.80 -0.77 26.05
C ILE A 148 -6.31 -0.82 25.66
N TYR A 149 -5.46 -1.52 26.42
CA TYR A 149 -4.04 -1.65 26.07
C TYR A 149 -3.82 -2.56 24.87
N ILE A 150 -4.70 -3.55 24.64
CA ILE A 150 -4.70 -4.34 23.40
C ILE A 150 -5.01 -3.41 22.24
N LEU A 151 -6.05 -2.60 22.33
CA LEU A 151 -6.41 -1.65 21.28
C LEU A 151 -5.26 -0.67 20.97
N ILE A 152 -4.58 -0.16 21.98
CA ILE A 152 -3.40 0.70 21.82
C ILE A 152 -2.27 -0.06 21.14
N SER A 153 -2.01 -1.31 21.52
CA SER A 153 -0.96 -2.14 20.89
C SER A 153 -1.26 -2.40 19.41
N LEU A 154 -2.54 -2.58 19.04
CA LEU A 154 -2.97 -2.73 17.65
C LEU A 154 -2.69 -1.48 16.81
N VAL A 155 -2.93 -0.28 17.39
CA VAL A 155 -2.56 0.98 16.71
C VAL A 155 -1.06 1.03 16.43
N PHE A 156 -0.22 0.69 17.40
CA PHE A 156 1.23 0.68 17.19
C PHE A 156 1.66 -0.41 16.20
N MET A 157 1.03 -1.59 16.24
CA MET A 157 1.30 -2.66 15.26
C MET A 157 0.98 -2.20 13.84
N GLY A 158 -0.18 -1.58 13.62
CA GLY A 158 -0.55 -1.02 12.33
C GLY A 158 0.41 0.08 11.88
N LEU A 159 0.71 1.03 12.78
CA LEU A 159 1.61 2.15 12.48
C LEU A 159 3.01 1.68 12.03
N PHE A 160 3.64 0.82 12.84
CA PHE A 160 4.99 0.34 12.52
C PHE A 160 4.99 -0.69 11.38
N GLY A 161 3.92 -1.48 11.25
CA GLY A 161 3.72 -2.41 10.14
C GLY A 161 3.69 -1.68 8.79
N ASP A 162 2.89 -0.63 8.66
CA ASP A 162 2.80 0.18 7.44
C ASP A 162 4.10 0.91 7.11
N LEU A 163 4.80 1.43 8.14
CA LEU A 163 6.12 2.02 7.93
C LEU A 163 7.12 1.01 7.37
N LEU A 164 7.09 -0.25 7.81
CA LEU A 164 7.90 -1.34 7.26
C LEU A 164 7.51 -1.65 5.81
N CYS A 165 6.21 -1.76 5.54
CA CYS A 165 5.69 -2.06 4.21
C CYS A 165 6.10 -1.00 3.19
N TYR A 166 5.77 0.26 3.43
CA TYR A 166 6.06 1.33 2.47
C TYR A 166 7.55 1.56 2.28
N SER A 167 8.35 1.53 3.36
CA SER A 167 9.80 1.72 3.24
C SER A 167 10.47 0.59 2.46
N SER A 168 10.03 -0.66 2.66
CA SER A 168 10.59 -1.82 1.94
C SER A 168 10.22 -1.79 0.45
N LEU A 169 8.98 -1.40 0.14
CA LEU A 169 8.51 -1.29 -1.24
C LEU A 169 9.31 -0.23 -2.00
N VAL A 170 9.44 0.97 -1.42
CA VAL A 170 10.21 2.06 -2.04
C VAL A 170 11.67 1.67 -2.27
N VAL A 171 12.34 1.09 -1.27
CA VAL A 171 13.73 0.63 -1.43
C VAL A 171 13.84 -0.40 -2.55
N CYS A 172 12.90 -1.35 -2.65
CA CYS A 172 12.91 -2.36 -3.70
C CYS A 172 12.74 -1.75 -5.10
N GLU A 173 11.79 -0.83 -5.26
CA GLU A 173 11.54 -0.16 -6.54
C GLU A 173 12.70 0.73 -7.00
N GLU A 174 13.43 1.32 -6.06
CA GLU A 174 14.54 2.22 -6.35
C GLU A 174 15.85 1.53 -6.74
N ILE A 175 16.01 0.24 -6.40
CA ILE A 175 17.20 -0.56 -6.76
C ILE A 175 17.03 -1.42 -8.01
N VAL A 176 15.83 -1.42 -8.61
CA VAL A 176 15.46 -2.25 -9.76
C VAL A 176 15.20 -1.37 -10.99
N SER A 177 15.48 -1.91 -12.19
CA SER A 177 15.18 -1.24 -13.46
C SER A 177 13.68 -0.98 -13.65
N SER A 178 13.33 0.09 -14.39
CA SER A 178 11.94 0.49 -14.66
C SER A 178 11.09 -0.66 -15.21
N ASN A 179 11.65 -1.48 -16.10
CA ASN A 179 10.94 -2.59 -16.71
C ASN A 179 10.49 -3.69 -15.72
N LYS A 180 11.18 -3.83 -14.60
CA LYS A 180 10.91 -4.87 -13.59
C LYS A 180 10.23 -4.37 -12.31
N ARG A 181 10.11 -3.05 -12.12
CA ARG A 181 9.50 -2.46 -10.92
C ARG A 181 8.11 -3.02 -10.65
N ALA A 182 7.24 -3.01 -11.65
CA ALA A 182 5.87 -3.50 -11.50
C ALA A 182 5.83 -4.98 -11.06
N LEU A 183 6.69 -5.83 -11.64
CA LEU A 183 6.77 -7.24 -11.27
C LEU A 183 7.29 -7.42 -9.85
N PHE A 184 8.34 -6.70 -9.46
CA PHE A 184 8.91 -6.80 -8.11
C PHE A 184 7.92 -6.30 -7.04
N SER A 185 7.26 -5.15 -7.28
CA SER A 185 6.18 -4.65 -6.44
C SER A 185 5.06 -5.67 -6.28
N SER A 186 4.63 -6.30 -7.38
CA SER A 186 3.57 -7.31 -7.35
C SER A 186 3.95 -8.54 -6.55
N ILE A 187 5.19 -9.02 -6.68
CA ILE A 187 5.70 -10.15 -5.89
C ILE A 187 5.74 -9.79 -4.40
N ILE A 188 6.15 -8.57 -4.03
CA ILE A 188 6.15 -8.13 -2.63
C ILE A 188 4.71 -8.06 -2.11
N ASN A 189 3.77 -7.47 -2.86
CA ASN A 189 2.36 -7.39 -2.48
C ASN A 189 1.69 -8.77 -2.31
N MET A 190 2.13 -9.77 -3.10
CA MET A 190 1.69 -11.17 -2.92
C MET A 190 1.97 -11.68 -1.49
N GLY A 191 2.95 -11.09 -0.79
CA GLY A 191 3.27 -11.38 0.61
C GLY A 191 2.07 -11.22 1.55
N TYR A 192 1.12 -10.32 1.27
CA TYR A 192 -0.10 -10.15 2.06
C TYR A 192 -0.98 -11.41 2.02
N GLY A 193 -1.26 -11.95 0.85
CA GLY A 193 -2.04 -13.19 0.72
C GLY A 193 -1.26 -14.42 1.22
N LEU A 194 0.06 -14.52 0.96
CA LEU A 194 0.91 -15.57 1.52
C LEU A 194 0.90 -15.57 3.05
N CYS A 195 0.85 -14.40 3.67
CA CYS A 195 0.67 -14.24 5.11
C CYS A 195 -0.61 -14.94 5.58
N GLY A 196 -1.75 -14.66 4.94
CA GLY A 196 -3.02 -15.29 5.29
C GLY A 196 -2.98 -16.82 5.18
N ILE A 197 -2.31 -17.36 4.16
CA ILE A 197 -2.14 -18.81 3.99
C ILE A 197 -1.29 -19.39 5.12
N ILE A 198 -0.11 -18.81 5.39
CA ILE A 198 0.84 -19.32 6.39
C ILE A 198 0.23 -19.30 7.79
N PHE A 199 -0.36 -18.18 8.21
CA PHE A 199 -0.98 -18.06 9.52
C PHE A 199 -2.23 -18.96 9.65
N SER A 200 -2.98 -19.19 8.57
CA SER A 200 -4.08 -20.15 8.57
C SER A 200 -3.62 -21.57 8.92
N PHE A 201 -2.50 -22.01 8.34
CA PHE A 201 -1.90 -23.30 8.69
C PHE A 201 -1.42 -23.32 10.14
N ILE A 202 -0.81 -22.24 10.63
CA ILE A 202 -0.35 -22.16 12.02
C ILE A 202 -1.56 -22.27 12.97
N PHE A 203 -2.64 -21.48 12.78
CA PHE A 203 -3.85 -21.56 13.61
C PHE A 203 -4.60 -22.89 13.53
N MET A 204 -4.44 -23.64 12.45
CA MET A 204 -5.00 -24.98 12.33
C MET A 204 -4.36 -25.96 13.33
N TYR A 205 -3.07 -25.83 13.59
CA TYR A 205 -2.31 -26.73 14.47
C TYR A 205 -2.06 -26.13 15.85
N VAL A 206 -1.83 -24.82 15.93
CA VAL A 206 -1.54 -24.11 17.18
C VAL A 206 -2.81 -23.45 17.69
N GLN A 207 -3.37 -23.96 18.79
CA GLN A 207 -4.64 -23.48 19.36
C GLN A 207 -4.44 -22.34 20.38
N ASN A 208 -3.38 -21.55 20.22
CA ASN A 208 -3.08 -20.41 21.09
C ASN A 208 -2.41 -19.28 20.29
N TRP A 209 -3.11 -18.14 20.17
CA TRP A 209 -2.67 -16.98 19.41
C TRP A 209 -1.33 -16.39 19.89
N ARG A 210 -0.96 -16.54 21.18
CA ARG A 210 0.30 -16.01 21.69
C ARG A 210 1.52 -16.66 21.05
N TYR A 211 1.47 -17.95 20.72
CA TYR A 211 2.58 -18.61 20.03
C TYR A 211 2.79 -18.04 18.63
N ASP A 212 1.69 -17.70 17.93
CA ASP A 212 1.77 -17.08 16.61
C ASP A 212 2.43 -15.70 16.67
N PHE A 213 2.09 -14.93 17.70
CA PHE A 213 2.71 -13.64 17.96
C PHE A 213 4.19 -13.76 18.36
N TYR A 214 4.59 -14.77 19.13
CA TYR A 214 6.00 -15.04 19.43
C TYR A 214 6.79 -15.46 18.19
N ILE A 215 6.19 -16.22 17.28
CA ILE A 215 6.78 -16.55 15.97
C ILE A 215 7.01 -15.26 15.16
N ALA A 216 6.02 -14.38 15.12
CA ALA A 216 6.14 -13.09 14.44
C ALA A 216 7.24 -12.20 15.05
N ILE A 217 7.39 -12.16 16.38
CA ILE A 217 8.49 -11.46 17.08
C ILE A 217 9.85 -12.04 16.66
N GLY A 218 10.01 -13.37 16.73
CA GLY A 218 11.26 -14.03 16.37
C GLY A 218 11.66 -13.77 14.93
N LEU A 219 10.69 -13.87 14.00
CA LEU A 219 10.91 -13.56 12.59
C LEU A 219 11.26 -12.09 12.38
N SER A 220 10.55 -11.15 13.03
CA SER A 220 10.87 -9.71 12.97
C SER A 220 12.29 -9.41 13.42
N PHE A 221 12.78 -10.09 14.47
CA PHE A 221 14.14 -9.91 14.97
C PHE A 221 15.20 -10.41 13.98
N ILE A 222 14.96 -11.57 13.35
CA ILE A 222 15.84 -12.10 12.30
C ILE A 222 15.88 -11.14 11.11
N LEU A 223 14.71 -10.65 10.66
CA LEU A 223 14.60 -9.70 9.55
C LEU A 223 15.28 -8.38 9.88
N TYR A 224 15.16 -7.88 11.12
CA TYR A 224 15.91 -6.70 11.58
C TYR A 224 17.42 -6.88 11.42
N LEU A 225 17.97 -8.04 11.82
CA LEU A 225 19.41 -8.31 11.67
C LEU A 225 19.81 -8.37 10.20
N LEU A 226 19.03 -9.04 9.35
CA LEU A 226 19.30 -9.11 7.91
C LEU A 226 19.24 -7.72 7.26
N ILE A 227 18.24 -6.90 7.59
CA ILE A 227 18.14 -5.52 7.10
C ILE A 227 19.33 -4.71 7.57
N LYS A 228 19.73 -4.82 8.83
CA LYS A 228 20.84 -4.05 9.40
C LYS A 228 22.17 -4.35 8.70
N PHE A 229 22.49 -5.64 8.48
CA PHE A 229 23.81 -6.08 8.04
C PHE A 229 23.90 -6.37 6.55
N CYS A 230 22.82 -6.79 5.90
CA CYS A 230 22.86 -7.30 4.52
C CYS A 230 22.22 -6.35 3.50
N THR A 231 21.51 -5.27 3.92
CA THR A 231 20.92 -4.32 2.96
C THR A 231 21.64 -2.98 2.97
N TYR A 232 21.63 -2.33 1.82
CA TYR A 232 22.09 -0.95 1.65
C TYR A 232 20.88 -0.01 1.58
N ASP A 233 21.12 1.27 1.79
CA ASP A 233 20.09 2.30 1.66
C ASP A 233 19.77 2.59 0.18
N SER A 234 18.70 3.33 -0.08
CA SER A 234 18.35 3.72 -1.45
C SER A 234 19.35 4.72 -2.01
N PRO A 235 19.98 4.44 -3.18
CA PRO A 235 20.87 5.39 -3.82
C PRO A 235 20.14 6.65 -4.30
N ARG A 236 18.86 6.55 -4.73
CA ARG A 236 18.10 7.69 -5.26
C ARG A 236 17.92 8.81 -4.24
N GLN A 237 17.65 8.47 -2.98
CA GLN A 237 17.50 9.47 -1.91
C GLN A 237 18.77 10.28 -1.70
N TYR A 238 19.96 9.66 -1.80
CA TYR A 238 21.24 10.36 -1.68
C TYR A 238 21.59 11.15 -2.93
N ILE A 239 21.18 10.70 -4.11
CA ILE A 239 21.29 11.47 -5.36
C ILE A 239 20.46 12.76 -5.26
N ASP A 240 19.24 12.69 -4.75
CA ASP A 240 18.38 13.88 -4.58
C ASP A 240 18.92 14.86 -3.54
N ASN A 241 19.67 14.36 -2.56
CA ASN A 241 20.34 15.18 -1.55
C ASN A 241 21.75 15.66 -1.99
N LYS A 242 22.17 15.36 -3.23
CA LYS A 242 23.49 15.71 -3.79
C LYS A 242 24.69 15.16 -2.98
N ASP A 243 24.50 14.00 -2.33
CA ASP A 243 25.53 13.35 -1.51
C ASP A 243 26.25 12.24 -2.29
N GLU A 244 27.17 12.66 -3.17
CA GLU A 244 27.94 11.75 -4.04
C GLU A 244 28.74 10.69 -3.27
N LYS A 245 29.29 11.06 -2.12
CA LYS A 245 30.10 10.15 -1.31
C LYS A 245 29.31 8.93 -0.86
N ASN A 246 28.12 9.15 -0.33
CA ASN A 246 27.26 8.05 0.13
C ASN A 246 26.68 7.28 -1.06
N VAL A 247 26.37 7.91 -2.20
CA VAL A 247 25.99 7.22 -3.43
C VAL A 247 27.08 6.24 -3.87
N LYS A 248 28.36 6.65 -3.91
CA LYS A 248 29.49 5.76 -4.25
C LYS A 248 29.57 4.58 -3.30
N ILE A 249 29.48 4.81 -1.98
CA ILE A 249 29.57 3.76 -0.95
C ILE A 249 28.44 2.73 -1.13
N ILE A 250 27.21 3.18 -1.36
CA ILE A 250 26.04 2.31 -1.54
C ILE A 250 26.19 1.46 -2.80
N LEU A 251 26.50 2.10 -3.94
CA LEU A 251 26.63 1.40 -5.22
C LEU A 251 27.81 0.41 -5.20
N GLN A 252 28.94 0.79 -4.60
CA GLN A 252 30.08 -0.10 -4.40
C GLN A 252 29.70 -1.31 -3.52
N GLY A 253 28.93 -1.08 -2.45
CA GLY A 253 28.42 -2.16 -1.60
C GLY A 253 27.52 -3.14 -2.36
N ILE A 254 26.61 -2.64 -3.20
CA ILE A 254 25.75 -3.44 -4.07
C ILE A 254 26.62 -4.23 -5.09
N ALA A 255 27.57 -3.57 -5.74
CA ALA A 255 28.48 -4.20 -6.68
C ALA A 255 29.35 -5.30 -6.02
N ARG A 256 29.80 -5.08 -4.79
CA ARG A 256 30.51 -6.09 -3.99
C ARG A 256 29.64 -7.32 -3.72
N PHE A 257 28.38 -7.12 -3.30
CA PHE A 257 27.43 -8.23 -3.09
C PHE A 257 27.17 -8.99 -4.39
N ASN A 258 27.11 -8.29 -5.52
CA ASN A 258 26.92 -8.86 -6.86
C ASN A 258 28.21 -9.53 -7.41
N GLY A 259 29.37 -9.35 -6.78
CA GLY A 259 30.66 -9.91 -7.22
C GLY A 259 31.31 -9.15 -8.39
N ILE A 260 30.88 -7.93 -8.69
CA ILE A 260 31.34 -7.08 -9.80
C ILE A 260 32.05 -5.81 -9.32
N GLU A 261 32.57 -5.79 -8.10
CA GLU A 261 33.16 -4.57 -7.48
C GLU A 261 34.29 -3.97 -8.32
N LYS A 262 35.18 -4.79 -8.90
CA LYS A 262 36.29 -4.30 -9.73
C LYS A 262 35.81 -3.60 -11.00
N GLU A 263 34.88 -4.23 -11.71
CA GLU A 263 34.29 -3.68 -12.93
C GLU A 263 33.50 -2.38 -12.63
N PHE A 264 32.82 -2.35 -11.47
CA PHE A 264 32.12 -1.15 -11.00
C PHE A 264 33.10 0.01 -10.79
N LEU A 265 34.23 -0.21 -10.10
CA LEU A 265 35.21 0.85 -9.81
C LEU A 265 35.83 1.40 -11.10
N GLU A 266 36.21 0.54 -12.05
CA GLU A 266 36.76 0.95 -13.35
C GLU A 266 35.75 1.81 -14.13
N LYS A 267 34.51 1.41 -14.20
CA LYS A 267 33.44 2.15 -14.89
C LYS A 267 33.11 3.45 -14.15
N TYR A 268 32.97 3.41 -12.82
CA TYR A 268 32.61 4.59 -12.02
C TYR A 268 33.66 5.71 -12.12
N GLU A 269 34.95 5.36 -12.21
CA GLU A 269 36.07 6.32 -12.33
C GLU A 269 36.32 6.78 -13.77
N SER A 270 35.62 6.21 -14.77
CA SER A 270 35.75 6.66 -16.16
C SER A 270 35.20 8.07 -16.36
N GLU A 271 35.79 8.84 -17.29
CA GLU A 271 35.38 10.21 -17.59
C GLU A 271 33.90 10.32 -17.98
N GLU A 272 33.36 9.31 -18.70
CA GLU A 272 31.97 9.27 -19.12
C GLU A 272 31.02 9.26 -17.91
N TYR A 273 31.29 8.42 -16.90
CA TYR A 273 30.42 8.31 -15.73
C TYR A 273 30.64 9.44 -14.74
N GLN A 274 31.85 9.97 -14.62
CA GLN A 274 32.09 11.17 -13.81
C GLN A 274 31.35 12.40 -14.38
N LYS A 275 31.27 12.51 -15.71
CA LYS A 275 30.43 13.53 -16.36
C LYS A 275 28.93 13.27 -16.09
N LEU A 276 28.48 12.03 -16.22
CA LEU A 276 27.08 11.65 -15.94
C LEU A 276 26.68 11.98 -14.49
N ILE A 277 27.55 11.71 -13.53
CA ILE A 277 27.31 12.00 -12.10
C ILE A 277 27.19 13.51 -11.89
N ARG A 278 28.10 14.32 -12.47
CA ARG A 278 28.00 15.78 -12.40
C ARG A 278 26.69 16.29 -13.01
N GLU A 279 26.32 15.82 -14.18
CA GLU A 279 25.07 16.18 -14.83
C GLU A 279 23.81 15.79 -13.99
N ILE A 280 23.83 14.67 -13.27
CA ILE A 280 22.75 14.25 -12.38
C ILE A 280 22.70 15.13 -11.12
N MET A 281 23.87 15.49 -10.56
CA MET A 281 23.97 16.25 -9.31
C MET A 281 23.76 17.76 -9.53
N GLU A 282 24.16 18.30 -10.71
CA GLU A 282 23.98 19.70 -11.08
C GLU A 282 22.59 20.00 -11.62
N TYR A 283 21.78 18.97 -11.91
CA TYR A 283 20.42 19.15 -12.41
C TYR A 283 19.56 19.84 -11.34
N ASP A 284 19.69 21.16 -11.24
CA ASP A 284 18.74 21.99 -10.53
C ASP A 284 17.47 22.08 -11.38
N TYR A 285 16.35 22.00 -10.72
CA TYR A 285 15.02 22.17 -11.31
C TYR A 285 14.84 23.66 -11.69
N ASP A 286 15.55 24.08 -12.74
CA ASP A 286 15.58 25.44 -13.26
C ASP A 286 14.41 25.67 -14.24
N GLU A 287 13.16 25.36 -13.80
CA GLU A 287 11.97 25.86 -14.49
C GLU A 287 11.66 27.34 -14.17
N SER A 288 12.34 27.95 -13.19
CA SER A 288 12.14 29.37 -12.88
C SER A 288 13.00 30.31 -13.71
N ASN A 289 14.11 29.85 -14.32
CA ASN A 289 15.02 30.71 -15.03
C ASN A 289 14.71 30.85 -16.52
N THR A 290 14.10 29.85 -17.16
CA THR A 290 13.73 30.00 -18.60
C THR A 290 12.61 31.02 -18.85
N LYS A 291 11.80 31.38 -17.85
CA LYS A 291 10.84 32.50 -18.00
C LYS A 291 11.48 33.86 -17.75
N ASN A 292 12.52 33.91 -16.91
CA ASN A 292 13.22 35.18 -16.66
C ASN A 292 14.23 35.55 -17.77
N GLU A 293 14.86 34.58 -18.44
CA GLU A 293 15.75 34.87 -19.57
C GLU A 293 14.98 35.41 -20.78
N ASN A 294 13.81 34.89 -21.10
CA ASN A 294 12.95 35.40 -22.16
C ASN A 294 12.30 36.77 -21.85
N GLU A 295 12.13 37.13 -20.55
CA GLU A 295 11.67 38.47 -20.16
C GLU A 295 12.83 39.49 -20.05
N ILE A 296 14.07 39.02 -19.84
CA ILE A 296 15.26 39.86 -19.77
C ILE A 296 15.76 40.21 -21.17
N GLU A 297 15.72 39.30 -22.16
CA GLU A 297 16.05 39.59 -23.55
C GLU A 297 15.08 40.61 -24.23
N MET A 298 13.85 40.77 -23.73
CA MET A 298 12.92 41.81 -24.23
C MET A 298 13.03 43.16 -23.52
N LYS A 299 13.82 43.28 -22.44
CA LYS A 299 14.02 44.53 -21.69
C LYS A 299 15.39 45.19 -21.84
N ASP A 300 16.36 44.50 -22.47
CA ASP A 300 17.73 45.04 -22.65
C ASP A 300 17.92 45.93 -23.89
N ILE A 301 16.82 46.46 -24.47
CA ILE A 301 16.94 47.50 -25.51
C ILE A 301 16.91 48.92 -24.94
N ASP A 302 16.52 49.10 -23.67
CA ASP A 302 16.54 50.44 -23.04
C ASP A 302 17.11 50.35 -21.61
N ASN A 303 18.44 50.51 -21.45
CA ASN A 303 19.06 51.31 -20.40
C ASN A 303 20.52 50.99 -20.17
N LYS A 304 21.37 51.74 -20.87
CA LYS A 304 22.75 52.07 -20.46
C LYS A 304 22.68 53.05 -19.29
N LYS A 305 22.80 52.54 -18.06
CA LYS A 305 23.29 53.20 -16.83
C LYS A 305 22.87 52.35 -15.65
N ILE A 306 23.82 51.68 -15.05
CA ILE A 306 23.96 51.40 -13.62
C ILE A 306 25.08 50.34 -13.47
N ASP A 307 26.31 50.87 -13.46
CA ASP A 307 27.54 50.10 -13.24
C ASP A 307 28.14 50.38 -11.86
N ASP A 308 27.38 50.51 -10.79
CA ASP A 308 27.98 50.81 -9.46
C ASP A 308 27.31 50.18 -8.24
N GLN A 309 26.46 49.15 -8.41
CA GLN A 309 25.82 48.47 -7.23
C GLN A 309 26.02 46.94 -7.13
N LEU A 310 26.96 46.37 -7.86
CA LEU A 310 27.15 44.90 -7.95
C LEU A 310 28.25 44.34 -7.03
N ILE A 311 28.75 45.08 -6.05
CA ILE A 311 29.84 44.59 -5.17
C ILE A 311 29.41 44.26 -3.74
N ASN A 312 28.18 44.54 -3.32
CA ASN A 312 27.79 44.39 -1.89
C ASN A 312 26.65 43.44 -1.59
N SER A 313 26.35 42.44 -2.39
CA SER A 313 25.32 41.42 -2.06
C SER A 313 25.81 39.98 -2.20
N VAL A 314 26.99 39.67 -1.65
CA VAL A 314 27.31 38.27 -1.25
C VAL A 314 26.74 38.05 0.15
N GLU A 315 25.45 38.21 0.30
CA GLU A 315 24.74 37.70 1.46
C GLU A 315 24.21 36.30 1.16
N LYS A 316 24.57 35.39 2.07
CA LYS A 316 24.18 33.98 2.20
C LYS A 316 22.79 33.70 1.62
N THR A 317 22.73 33.18 0.43
CA THR A 317 21.49 32.54 -0.06
C THR A 317 21.23 31.29 0.74
N LYS A 318 20.25 31.37 1.64
CA LYS A 318 19.60 30.17 2.19
C LYS A 318 19.14 29.29 1.02
N PRO A 319 19.29 27.95 1.12
CA PRO A 319 18.76 27.08 0.09
C PRO A 319 17.28 27.41 -0.12
N PRO A 320 16.78 27.44 -1.38
CA PRO A 320 15.39 27.79 -1.64
C PRO A 320 14.49 26.86 -0.84
N GLU A 321 13.67 27.42 0.03
CA GLU A 321 12.59 26.69 0.71
C GLU A 321 11.78 26.02 -0.40
N LYS A 322 11.81 24.68 -0.46
CA LYS A 322 10.86 23.89 -1.27
C LYS A 322 9.48 24.41 -0.90
N LYS A 323 8.88 25.27 -1.74
CA LYS A 323 7.48 25.70 -1.55
C LYS A 323 6.69 24.42 -1.37
N SER A 324 6.22 24.16 -0.15
CA SER A 324 5.34 23.04 0.14
C SER A 324 4.10 23.24 -0.73
N LEU A 325 4.00 22.46 -1.82
CA LEU A 325 2.77 22.44 -2.60
C LEU A 325 1.65 22.13 -1.63
N SER A 326 0.67 23.02 -1.53
CA SER A 326 -0.48 22.84 -0.66
C SER A 326 -1.12 21.47 -0.98
N CYS A 327 -1.35 20.64 0.03
CA CYS A 327 -1.99 19.33 -0.12
C CYS A 327 -3.31 19.39 -0.93
N PHE A 328 -3.94 20.56 -1.01
CA PHE A 328 -5.19 20.81 -1.73
C PHE A 328 -5.02 21.57 -3.05
N MET A 329 -3.80 21.60 -3.60
CA MET A 329 -3.55 22.32 -4.87
C MET A 329 -4.42 21.76 -6.01
N SER A 330 -4.67 20.45 -6.02
CA SER A 330 -5.52 19.79 -7.02
C SER A 330 -6.97 20.26 -7.01
N LEU A 331 -7.46 20.77 -5.88
CA LEU A 331 -8.83 21.32 -5.80
C LEU A 331 -8.96 22.69 -6.47
N LYS A 332 -7.84 23.41 -6.72
CA LYS A 332 -7.86 24.72 -7.40
C LYS A 332 -8.11 24.60 -8.91
N TYR A 333 -7.68 23.48 -9.52
CA TYR A 333 -7.79 23.27 -10.97
C TYR A 333 -9.00 22.40 -11.31
N PRO A 334 -10.01 22.92 -12.04
CA PRO A 334 -11.24 22.15 -12.33
C PRO A 334 -11.00 20.82 -13.03
N SER A 335 -10.02 20.75 -13.95
CA SER A 335 -9.66 19.54 -14.67
C SER A 335 -9.02 18.45 -13.79
N LEU A 336 -8.42 18.82 -12.67
CA LEU A 336 -7.79 17.91 -11.73
C LEU A 336 -8.72 17.59 -10.56
N ARG A 337 -9.53 18.56 -10.13
CA ARG A 337 -10.45 18.44 -9.00
C ARG A 337 -11.41 17.28 -9.11
N TYR A 338 -12.08 17.11 -10.27
CA TYR A 338 -13.03 16.02 -10.43
C TYR A 338 -12.35 14.64 -10.43
N LYS A 339 -11.16 14.52 -11.06
CA LYS A 339 -10.38 13.28 -11.04
C LYS A 339 -9.98 12.92 -9.62
N PHE A 340 -9.49 13.91 -8.86
CA PHE A 340 -9.10 13.75 -7.47
C PHE A 340 -10.27 13.25 -6.59
N LEU A 341 -11.44 13.91 -6.67
CA LEU A 341 -12.61 13.52 -5.88
C LEU A 341 -13.13 12.13 -6.25
N ILE A 342 -13.17 11.80 -7.54
CA ILE A 342 -13.59 10.48 -7.99
C ILE A 342 -12.63 9.41 -7.43
N LEU A 343 -11.31 9.62 -7.55
CA LEU A 343 -10.34 8.67 -7.04
C LEU A 343 -10.40 8.51 -5.51
N CYS A 344 -10.67 9.57 -4.74
CA CYS A 344 -10.92 9.46 -3.31
C CYS A 344 -12.10 8.52 -2.99
N ILE A 345 -13.21 8.64 -3.74
CA ILE A 345 -14.40 7.80 -3.56
C ILE A 345 -14.09 6.35 -3.94
N LEU A 346 -13.40 6.14 -5.06
CA LEU A 346 -13.03 4.81 -5.53
C LEU A 346 -12.09 4.10 -4.54
N TRP A 347 -11.07 4.78 -4.04
CA TRP A 347 -10.16 4.23 -3.03
C TRP A 347 -10.88 3.88 -1.73
N PHE A 348 -11.75 4.78 -1.25
CA PHE A 348 -12.56 4.54 -0.05
C PHE A 348 -13.38 3.26 -0.18
N GLY A 349 -14.16 3.14 -1.26
CA GLY A 349 -15.06 2.00 -1.43
C GLY A 349 -14.33 0.69 -1.68
N THR A 350 -13.27 0.69 -2.49
CA THR A 350 -12.46 -0.51 -2.75
C THR A 350 -11.85 -1.06 -1.46
N ARG A 351 -11.20 -0.23 -0.65
CA ARG A 351 -10.61 -0.65 0.62
C ARG A 351 -11.65 -1.08 1.66
N LEU A 352 -12.82 -0.42 1.68
CA LEU A 352 -13.93 -0.84 2.53
C LEU A 352 -14.41 -2.25 2.17
N ILE A 353 -14.65 -2.49 0.88
CA ILE A 353 -15.13 -3.79 0.36
C ILE A 353 -14.07 -4.87 0.63
N SER A 354 -12.79 -4.62 0.31
CA SER A 354 -11.69 -5.56 0.50
C SER A 354 -11.60 -6.09 1.92
N ASN A 355 -11.60 -5.20 2.89
CA ASN A 355 -11.49 -5.58 4.30
C ASN A 355 -12.77 -6.23 4.84
N ALA A 356 -13.95 -5.78 4.40
CA ALA A 356 -15.20 -6.38 4.81
C ALA A 356 -15.37 -7.81 4.24
N ILE A 357 -14.93 -8.08 2.98
CA ILE A 357 -14.93 -9.43 2.41
C ILE A 357 -13.98 -10.35 3.18
N ALA A 358 -12.83 -9.87 3.59
CA ALA A 358 -11.90 -10.65 4.40
C ALA A 358 -12.56 -11.11 5.72
N LEU A 359 -13.32 -10.23 6.37
CA LEU A 359 -14.12 -10.56 7.56
C LEU A 359 -15.32 -11.45 7.23
N TYR A 360 -15.95 -11.26 6.05
CA TYR A 360 -17.06 -12.10 5.60
C TYR A 360 -16.67 -13.57 5.45
N SER A 361 -15.40 -13.88 5.31
CA SER A 361 -14.90 -15.26 5.31
C SER A 361 -15.31 -16.07 6.55
N LYS A 362 -15.59 -15.39 7.68
CA LYS A 362 -16.11 -16.00 8.91
C LYS A 362 -17.51 -16.63 8.71
N ALA A 363 -18.33 -16.04 7.85
CA ALA A 363 -19.70 -16.45 7.57
C ALA A 363 -19.81 -17.49 6.44
N LEU A 364 -18.72 -17.78 5.72
CA LEU A 364 -18.75 -18.74 4.63
C LEU A 364 -19.01 -20.17 5.12
N PRO A 365 -19.95 -20.90 4.47
CA PRO A 365 -20.24 -22.27 4.86
C PRO A 365 -19.07 -23.22 4.55
N GLY A 366 -18.97 -24.33 5.30
CA GLY A 366 -17.94 -25.36 5.11
C GLY A 366 -16.81 -25.30 6.12
N ASN A 367 -15.61 -25.75 5.70
CA ASN A 367 -14.44 -25.75 6.58
C ASN A 367 -13.83 -24.36 6.68
N TYR A 368 -13.85 -23.77 7.85
CA TYR A 368 -13.39 -22.43 8.15
C TYR A 368 -11.94 -22.15 7.69
N TYR A 369 -11.01 -23.04 8.03
CA TYR A 369 -9.60 -22.88 7.65
C TYR A 369 -9.39 -22.99 6.14
N PHE A 370 -10.08 -23.98 5.52
CA PHE A 370 -10.01 -24.17 4.08
C PHE A 370 -10.50 -22.93 3.32
N ASN A 371 -11.63 -22.37 3.73
CA ASN A 371 -12.20 -21.17 3.10
C ASN A 371 -11.22 -20.00 3.14
N ILE A 372 -10.59 -19.75 4.29
CA ILE A 372 -9.61 -18.65 4.44
C ILE A 372 -8.35 -18.92 3.62
N ILE A 373 -7.81 -20.15 3.64
CA ILE A 373 -6.61 -20.50 2.84
C ILE A 373 -6.88 -20.28 1.36
N VAL A 374 -8.03 -20.76 0.85
CA VAL A 374 -8.37 -20.60 -0.57
C VAL A 374 -8.57 -19.13 -0.93
N LEU A 375 -9.27 -18.37 -0.09
CA LEU A 375 -9.49 -16.93 -0.29
C LEU A 375 -8.17 -16.17 -0.43
N PHE A 376 -7.21 -16.38 0.47
CA PHE A 376 -5.90 -15.75 0.40
C PHE A 376 -5.00 -16.32 -0.73
N THR A 377 -5.24 -17.56 -1.17
CA THR A 377 -4.59 -18.11 -2.36
C THR A 377 -5.02 -17.37 -3.61
N PHE A 378 -6.33 -17.14 -3.79
CA PHE A 378 -6.85 -16.35 -4.91
C PHE A 378 -6.36 -14.90 -4.87
N GLU A 379 -6.25 -14.30 -3.69
CA GLU A 379 -5.68 -12.97 -3.51
C GLU A 379 -4.21 -12.90 -3.93
N SER A 380 -3.36 -13.81 -3.42
CA SER A 380 -1.94 -13.87 -3.82
C SER A 380 -1.79 -14.06 -5.32
N PHE A 381 -2.62 -14.94 -5.90
CA PHE A 381 -2.60 -15.22 -7.34
C PHE A 381 -3.05 -14.00 -8.15
N ALA A 382 -4.04 -13.24 -7.65
CA ALA A 382 -4.50 -12.00 -8.29
C ALA A 382 -3.38 -10.96 -8.37
N TYR A 383 -2.64 -10.71 -7.28
CA TYR A 383 -1.51 -9.78 -7.30
C TYR A 383 -0.43 -10.18 -8.31
N TYR A 384 -0.10 -11.47 -8.40
CA TYR A 384 0.88 -11.96 -9.36
C TYR A 384 0.39 -11.79 -10.80
N VAL A 385 -0.82 -12.27 -11.10
CA VAL A 385 -1.41 -12.21 -12.45
C VAL A 385 -1.58 -10.76 -12.90
N SER A 386 -2.09 -9.88 -12.05
CA SER A 386 -2.26 -8.46 -12.37
C SER A 386 -0.91 -7.78 -12.62
N GLY A 387 0.14 -8.11 -11.86
CA GLY A 387 1.48 -7.58 -12.08
C GLY A 387 2.10 -7.99 -13.40
N VAL A 388 1.78 -9.20 -13.89
CA VAL A 388 2.19 -9.66 -15.23
C VAL A 388 1.32 -9.02 -16.32
N LEU A 389 0.01 -8.95 -16.11
CA LEU A 389 -0.96 -8.49 -17.11
C LEU A 389 -1.05 -6.97 -17.23
N ILE A 390 -0.57 -6.22 -16.24
CA ILE A 390 -0.68 -4.76 -16.21
C ILE A 390 -0.05 -4.09 -17.45
N ASN A 391 0.86 -4.78 -18.13
CA ASN A 391 1.52 -4.32 -19.35
C ASN A 391 0.87 -4.86 -20.63
N VAL A 392 -0.25 -5.60 -20.55
CA VAL A 392 -0.93 -6.15 -21.72
C VAL A 392 -1.93 -5.13 -22.26
N HIS A 393 -1.68 -4.64 -23.46
CA HIS A 393 -2.40 -3.53 -24.11
C HIS A 393 -3.85 -3.80 -24.54
N PHE A 394 -4.43 -4.95 -24.23
CA PHE A 394 -5.73 -5.34 -24.82
C PHE A 394 -6.93 -4.54 -24.30
N LEU A 395 -6.98 -4.26 -22.98
CA LEU A 395 -8.13 -3.58 -22.33
C LEU A 395 -7.78 -2.17 -21.81
N GLY A 396 -6.51 -1.87 -21.66
CA GLY A 396 -6.05 -0.67 -20.96
C GLY A 396 -6.31 -0.72 -19.45
N ARG A 397 -5.86 0.28 -18.71
CA ARG A 397 -6.02 0.35 -17.24
C ARG A 397 -7.49 0.50 -16.85
N LYS A 398 -8.18 1.46 -17.47
CA LYS A 398 -9.58 1.77 -17.21
C LYS A 398 -10.51 0.61 -17.62
N GLY A 399 -10.25 -0.01 -18.78
CA GLY A 399 -11.05 -1.12 -19.28
C GLY A 399 -10.96 -2.34 -18.37
N THR A 400 -9.78 -2.68 -17.86
CA THR A 400 -9.57 -3.76 -16.88
C THR A 400 -10.38 -3.51 -15.60
N LEU A 401 -10.24 -2.33 -14.99
CA LEU A 401 -11.01 -1.95 -13.80
C LEU A 401 -12.52 -2.04 -14.03
N TYR A 402 -12.99 -1.61 -15.21
CA TYR A 402 -14.41 -1.64 -15.53
C TYR A 402 -14.97 -3.06 -15.60
N VAL A 403 -14.25 -3.97 -16.28
CA VAL A 403 -14.64 -5.38 -16.39
C VAL A 403 -14.64 -6.06 -15.02
N GLU A 404 -13.59 -5.83 -14.22
CA GLU A 404 -13.47 -6.40 -12.87
C GLU A 404 -14.61 -5.94 -11.95
N TYR A 405 -14.94 -4.65 -11.95
CA TYR A 405 -16.09 -4.14 -11.17
C TYR A 405 -17.43 -4.72 -11.63
N LEU A 406 -17.64 -4.92 -12.93
CA LEU A 406 -18.86 -5.57 -13.42
C LEU A 406 -18.96 -7.01 -12.94
N ILE A 407 -17.86 -7.78 -12.99
CA ILE A 407 -17.83 -9.16 -12.48
C ILE A 407 -18.18 -9.20 -11.00
N ILE A 408 -17.57 -8.33 -10.20
CA ILE A 408 -17.82 -8.23 -8.75
C ILE A 408 -19.28 -7.84 -8.49
N THR A 409 -19.81 -6.85 -9.22
CA THR A 409 -21.21 -6.39 -9.08
C THR A 409 -22.19 -7.54 -9.33
N ILE A 410 -22.00 -8.27 -10.41
CA ILE A 410 -22.85 -9.44 -10.75
C ILE A 410 -22.71 -10.51 -9.66
N GLY A 411 -21.50 -10.81 -9.22
CA GLY A 411 -21.24 -11.79 -8.16
C GLY A 411 -21.95 -11.44 -6.85
N PHE A 412 -21.86 -10.18 -6.40
CA PHE A 412 -22.55 -9.73 -5.18
C PHE A 412 -24.09 -9.74 -5.32
N LEU A 413 -24.64 -9.35 -6.47
CA LEU A 413 -26.07 -9.43 -6.72
C LEU A 413 -26.57 -10.89 -6.69
N LEU A 414 -25.83 -11.81 -7.32
CA LEU A 414 -26.17 -13.22 -7.31
C LEU A 414 -26.18 -13.76 -5.88
N LEU A 415 -25.13 -13.49 -5.10
CA LEU A 415 -25.01 -13.96 -3.71
C LEU A 415 -26.02 -13.29 -2.76
N SER A 416 -26.48 -12.05 -3.05
CA SER A 416 -27.46 -11.37 -2.23
C SER A 416 -28.88 -11.91 -2.38
N PHE A 417 -29.29 -12.29 -3.61
CA PHE A 417 -30.67 -12.65 -3.91
C PHE A 417 -30.89 -14.17 -4.09
N LEU A 418 -29.85 -14.92 -4.46
CA LEU A 418 -29.98 -16.34 -4.79
C LEU A 418 -29.22 -17.20 -3.77
N LYS A 419 -29.80 -18.36 -3.46
CA LYS A 419 -29.13 -19.40 -2.67
C LYS A 419 -28.53 -20.42 -3.61
N PHE A 420 -27.24 -20.65 -3.49
CA PHE A 420 -26.50 -21.59 -4.33
C PHE A 420 -26.08 -22.84 -3.55
N PRO A 421 -25.83 -23.95 -4.24
CA PRO A 421 -25.10 -25.08 -3.65
C PRO A 421 -23.71 -24.61 -3.17
N LEU A 422 -23.21 -25.19 -2.07
CA LEU A 422 -21.95 -24.82 -1.43
C LEU A 422 -20.77 -24.60 -2.40
N PRO A 423 -20.49 -25.48 -3.39
CA PRO A 423 -19.35 -25.27 -4.30
C PRO A 423 -19.49 -24.01 -5.15
N VAL A 424 -20.71 -23.66 -5.57
CA VAL A 424 -20.98 -22.48 -6.42
C VAL A 424 -20.84 -21.21 -5.60
N GLU A 425 -21.39 -21.20 -4.36
CA GLU A 425 -21.28 -20.07 -3.45
C GLU A 425 -19.82 -19.74 -3.13
N LEU A 426 -19.02 -20.76 -2.79
CA LEU A 426 -17.58 -20.59 -2.54
C LEU A 426 -16.84 -20.12 -3.79
N SER A 427 -17.12 -20.68 -4.97
CA SER A 427 -16.48 -20.27 -6.19
C SER A 427 -16.74 -18.81 -6.55
N LEU A 428 -17.97 -18.33 -6.36
CA LEU A 428 -18.33 -16.92 -6.56
C LEU A 428 -17.57 -16.01 -5.60
N ASN A 429 -17.49 -16.36 -4.32
CA ASN A 429 -16.73 -15.58 -3.33
C ASN A 429 -15.23 -15.51 -3.70
N PHE A 430 -14.64 -16.62 -4.17
CA PHE A 430 -13.24 -16.64 -4.57
C PHE A 430 -12.97 -15.80 -5.83
N ILE A 431 -13.89 -15.82 -6.82
CA ILE A 431 -13.80 -14.97 -8.01
C ILE A 431 -13.91 -13.49 -7.63
N ILE A 432 -14.85 -13.15 -6.75
CA ILE A 432 -14.99 -11.78 -6.24
C ILE A 432 -13.70 -11.33 -5.56
N ARG A 433 -13.11 -12.16 -4.71
CA ARG A 433 -11.85 -11.83 -4.01
C ARG A 433 -10.69 -11.66 -4.99
N PHE A 434 -10.60 -12.52 -6.00
CA PHE A 434 -9.59 -12.40 -7.06
C PHE A 434 -9.70 -11.05 -7.78
N CYS A 435 -10.89 -10.71 -8.30
CA CYS A 435 -11.09 -9.45 -9.03
C CYS A 435 -10.85 -8.23 -8.13
N GLU A 436 -11.26 -8.29 -6.87
CA GLU A 436 -11.10 -7.19 -5.92
C GLU A 436 -9.62 -6.91 -5.62
N SER A 437 -8.82 -7.95 -5.41
CA SER A 437 -7.37 -7.82 -5.22
C SER A 437 -6.65 -7.35 -6.48
N ALA A 438 -7.13 -7.76 -7.66
CA ALA A 438 -6.63 -7.28 -8.94
C ALA A 438 -6.88 -5.78 -9.12
N ILE A 439 -8.11 -5.31 -8.83
CA ILE A 439 -8.48 -3.89 -8.83
C ILE A 439 -7.55 -3.07 -7.94
N GLU A 440 -7.25 -3.56 -6.73
CA GLU A 440 -6.39 -2.84 -5.80
C GLU A 440 -5.01 -2.59 -6.39
N LEU A 441 -4.38 -3.59 -7.01
CA LEU A 441 -3.07 -3.43 -7.66
C LEU A 441 -3.12 -2.47 -8.85
N VAL A 442 -4.16 -2.58 -9.69
CA VAL A 442 -4.32 -1.69 -10.84
C VAL A 442 -4.51 -0.24 -10.38
N TYR A 443 -5.21 0.00 -9.26
CA TYR A 443 -5.38 1.33 -8.72
C TYR A 443 -4.08 2.00 -8.29
N PHE A 444 -3.12 1.27 -7.73
CA PHE A 444 -1.81 1.83 -7.41
C PHE A 444 -1.18 2.46 -8.66
N THR A 445 -1.10 1.73 -9.74
CA THR A 445 -0.50 2.20 -11.00
C THR A 445 -1.35 3.31 -11.64
N TYR A 446 -2.66 3.07 -11.78
CA TYR A 446 -3.57 4.00 -12.43
C TYR A 446 -3.61 5.37 -11.75
N THR A 447 -3.65 5.40 -10.42
CA THR A 447 -3.67 6.65 -9.65
C THR A 447 -2.42 7.46 -9.88
N LEU A 448 -1.23 6.82 -9.96
CA LEU A 448 0.03 7.50 -10.24
C LEU A 448 0.11 8.04 -11.68
N GLU A 449 -0.50 7.35 -12.66
CA GLU A 449 -0.52 7.76 -14.06
C GLU A 449 -1.48 8.94 -14.32
N VAL A 450 -2.60 9.02 -13.59
CA VAL A 450 -3.62 10.09 -13.78
C VAL A 450 -3.13 11.45 -13.33
N TYR A 451 -2.18 11.52 -12.37
CA TYR A 451 -1.74 12.77 -11.80
C TYR A 451 -0.45 13.31 -12.43
N PRO A 452 -0.37 14.64 -12.69
CA PRO A 452 0.86 15.28 -13.13
C PRO A 452 1.93 15.25 -12.04
N THR A 453 3.21 15.20 -12.47
CA THR A 453 4.37 14.99 -11.60
C THR A 453 4.39 15.87 -10.34
N PRO A 454 4.09 17.20 -10.37
CA PRO A 454 4.22 18.05 -9.18
C PRO A 454 3.27 17.70 -8.04
N VAL A 455 2.10 17.10 -8.33
CA VAL A 455 1.06 16.78 -7.33
C VAL A 455 0.84 15.27 -7.16
N ARG A 456 1.53 14.42 -7.93
CA ARG A 456 1.34 12.97 -8.01
C ARG A 456 1.45 12.28 -6.66
N SER A 457 2.58 12.42 -5.99
CA SER A 457 2.82 11.75 -4.70
C SER A 457 1.89 12.24 -3.59
N THR A 458 1.60 13.54 -3.56
CA THR A 458 0.68 14.12 -2.57
C THR A 458 -0.74 13.63 -2.77
N ASN A 459 -1.26 13.65 -4.01
CA ASN A 459 -2.61 13.18 -4.32
C ASN A 459 -2.76 11.68 -4.11
N PHE A 460 -1.75 10.90 -4.49
CA PHE A 460 -1.72 9.46 -4.23
C PHE A 460 -1.82 9.18 -2.72
N GLY A 461 -1.00 9.85 -1.90
CA GLY A 461 -1.04 9.69 -0.44
C GLY A 461 -2.41 10.05 0.16
N ILE A 462 -3.06 11.13 -0.34
CA ILE A 462 -4.40 11.50 0.10
C ILE A 462 -5.43 10.43 -0.32
N ASN A 463 -5.38 9.93 -1.55
CA ASN A 463 -6.30 8.89 -2.02
C ASN A 463 -6.17 7.61 -1.19
N VAL A 464 -4.95 7.16 -0.91
CA VAL A 464 -4.69 6.02 0.00
C VAL A 464 -5.25 6.27 1.40
N THR A 465 -5.11 7.51 1.92
CA THR A 465 -5.68 7.88 3.22
C THR A 465 -7.20 7.76 3.23
N PHE A 466 -7.88 8.19 2.15
CA PHE A 466 -9.33 7.96 2.00
C PHE A 466 -9.67 6.46 1.94
N GLY A 467 -8.86 5.66 1.27
CA GLY A 467 -8.98 4.20 1.29
C GLY A 467 -8.89 3.62 2.71
N ASN A 468 -7.91 4.07 3.48
CA ASN A 468 -7.72 3.62 4.86
C ASN A 468 -8.91 4.00 5.77
N ILE A 469 -9.59 5.13 5.52
CA ILE A 469 -10.85 5.47 6.22
C ILE A 469 -11.91 4.40 5.92
N GLY A 470 -12.01 3.92 4.67
CA GLY A 470 -12.87 2.79 4.31
C GLY A 470 -12.52 1.53 5.11
N SER A 471 -11.24 1.22 5.24
CA SER A 471 -10.76 0.08 6.04
C SER A 471 -11.15 0.18 7.52
N ILE A 472 -11.10 1.39 8.10
CA ILE A 472 -11.50 1.64 9.50
C ILE A 472 -13.00 1.35 9.72
N ILE A 473 -13.83 1.68 8.73
CA ILE A 473 -15.29 1.51 8.81
C ILE A 473 -15.71 0.05 8.56
N ALA A 474 -14.96 -0.70 7.78
CA ALA A 474 -15.29 -2.07 7.36
C ALA A 474 -15.64 -3.03 8.52
N PRO A 475 -14.87 -3.14 9.62
CA PRO A 475 -15.20 -4.04 10.73
C PRO A 475 -16.54 -3.69 11.40
N MET A 476 -16.85 -2.40 11.56
CA MET A 476 -18.11 -1.98 12.14
C MET A 476 -19.29 -2.31 11.24
N ILE A 477 -19.19 -2.05 9.93
CA ILE A 477 -20.26 -2.38 8.98
C ILE A 477 -20.49 -3.90 9.00
N TYR A 478 -19.43 -4.70 8.99
CA TYR A 478 -19.54 -6.16 9.01
C TYR A 478 -20.30 -6.67 10.26
N GLU A 479 -20.02 -6.14 11.44
CA GLU A 479 -20.64 -6.58 12.69
C GLU A 479 -22.12 -6.16 12.84
N TYR A 480 -22.53 -5.03 12.25
CA TYR A 480 -23.88 -4.49 12.43
C TYR A 480 -24.84 -4.77 11.28
N VAL A 481 -24.35 -5.05 10.08
CA VAL A 481 -25.18 -5.25 8.89
C VAL A 481 -25.38 -6.74 8.62
N GLN A 482 -26.61 -7.15 8.30
CA GLN A 482 -26.90 -8.54 7.93
C GLN A 482 -26.19 -8.91 6.61
N SER A 483 -25.72 -10.14 6.50
CA SER A 483 -24.88 -10.61 5.39
C SER A 483 -25.48 -10.33 4.00
N TRP A 484 -26.78 -10.60 3.78
CA TRP A 484 -27.41 -10.36 2.49
C TRP A 484 -27.49 -8.85 2.13
N MET A 485 -27.78 -8.01 3.14
CA MET A 485 -27.82 -6.55 2.98
C MET A 485 -26.42 -6.00 2.73
N LEU A 486 -25.41 -6.53 3.39
CA LEU A 486 -24.01 -6.17 3.18
C LEU A 486 -23.58 -6.43 1.74
N LEU A 487 -23.87 -7.62 1.20
CA LEU A 487 -23.59 -7.97 -0.19
C LEU A 487 -24.34 -7.05 -1.19
N LEU A 488 -25.59 -6.70 -0.89
CA LEU A 488 -26.35 -5.75 -1.71
C LEU A 488 -25.74 -4.35 -1.71
N ILE A 489 -25.33 -3.85 -0.54
CA ILE A 489 -24.64 -2.56 -0.42
C ILE A 489 -23.35 -2.57 -1.27
N PHE A 490 -22.57 -3.65 -1.19
CA PHE A 490 -21.34 -3.78 -1.98
C PHE A 490 -21.62 -3.85 -3.48
N ALA A 491 -22.69 -4.55 -3.91
CA ALA A 491 -23.10 -4.56 -5.30
C ALA A 491 -23.44 -3.15 -5.82
N LEU A 492 -24.19 -2.38 -5.04
CA LEU A 492 -24.52 -0.99 -5.39
C LEU A 492 -23.30 -0.08 -5.42
N MET A 493 -22.36 -0.27 -4.47
CA MET A 493 -21.11 0.49 -4.45
C MET A 493 -20.23 0.17 -5.66
N THR A 494 -20.05 -1.10 -6.02
CA THR A 494 -19.23 -1.50 -7.18
C THR A 494 -19.87 -1.08 -8.50
N LEU A 495 -21.19 -1.09 -8.61
CA LEU A 495 -21.91 -0.53 -9.74
C LEU A 495 -21.68 0.99 -9.85
N PHE A 496 -21.73 1.70 -8.73
CA PHE A 496 -21.45 3.13 -8.68
C PHE A 496 -19.98 3.42 -9.05
N HIS A 497 -19.03 2.59 -8.61
CA HIS A 497 -17.62 2.69 -9.02
C HIS A 497 -17.46 2.50 -10.53
N SER A 498 -18.12 1.52 -11.14
CA SER A 498 -18.12 1.33 -12.59
C SER A 498 -18.64 2.58 -13.32
N PHE A 499 -19.69 3.22 -12.80
CA PHE A 499 -20.21 4.47 -13.34
C PHE A 499 -19.20 5.62 -13.21
N LEU A 500 -18.54 5.77 -12.07
CA LEU A 500 -17.55 6.82 -11.85
C LEU A 500 -16.31 6.67 -12.76
N LEU A 501 -15.92 5.44 -13.09
CA LEU A 501 -14.81 5.19 -14.02
C LEU A 501 -15.05 5.76 -15.42
N ILE A 502 -16.30 5.95 -15.84
CA ILE A 502 -16.62 6.56 -17.15
C ILE A 502 -16.00 7.95 -17.27
N PHE A 503 -15.98 8.71 -16.18
CA PHE A 503 -15.48 10.09 -16.13
C PHE A 503 -13.95 10.20 -16.02
N LEU A 504 -13.24 9.10 -15.83
CA LEU A 504 -11.80 9.08 -15.73
C LEU A 504 -11.17 8.78 -17.10
N PRO A 505 -9.96 9.32 -17.40
CA PRO A 505 -9.28 9.06 -18.68
C PRO A 505 -8.69 7.65 -18.74
N GLU A 506 -8.47 7.11 -19.94
CA GLU A 506 -7.57 5.99 -20.15
C GLU A 506 -6.11 6.47 -20.11
N THR A 507 -5.25 5.75 -19.39
CA THR A 507 -3.84 6.11 -19.21
C THR A 507 -2.87 5.21 -19.99
N GLU A 508 -3.34 4.03 -20.41
CA GLU A 508 -2.50 3.06 -21.13
C GLU A 508 -1.91 3.64 -22.42
N GLY A 509 -0.59 3.48 -22.59
CA GLY A 509 0.12 3.94 -23.78
C GLY A 509 0.27 5.46 -23.90
N LYS A 510 -0.19 6.24 -22.93
CA LYS A 510 -0.03 7.68 -22.91
C LYS A 510 1.19 8.09 -22.12
N PRO A 511 1.95 9.12 -22.58
CA PRO A 511 3.04 9.67 -21.79
C PRO A 511 2.48 10.24 -20.47
N MET A 512 3.26 10.10 -19.40
CA MET A 512 2.87 10.69 -18.12
C MET A 512 2.86 12.21 -18.24
N VAL A 513 1.81 12.83 -17.71
CA VAL A 513 1.67 14.29 -17.71
C VAL A 513 2.75 14.90 -16.82
N GLU A 514 3.58 15.77 -17.37
CA GLU A 514 4.69 16.39 -16.65
C GLU A 514 4.28 17.69 -15.95
N SER A 515 3.35 18.47 -16.55
CA SER A 515 2.94 19.75 -15.99
C SER A 515 1.42 19.89 -15.81
N ILE A 516 1.00 20.78 -14.90
CA ILE A 516 -0.42 21.09 -14.69
C ILE A 516 -0.99 21.86 -15.90
N ASP A 517 -0.17 22.64 -16.58
CA ASP A 517 -0.57 23.48 -17.73
C ASP A 517 -0.90 22.63 -18.98
N GLU A 518 -0.25 21.49 -19.17
CA GLU A 518 -0.60 20.52 -20.22
C GLU A 518 -2.05 20.04 -20.08
N LEU A 519 -2.48 19.73 -18.85
CA LEU A 519 -3.86 19.31 -18.56
C LEU A 519 -4.90 20.42 -18.80
N CYS A 520 -4.49 21.68 -18.74
CA CYS A 520 -5.37 22.82 -19.00
C CYS A 520 -5.49 23.12 -20.50
N ASN A 521 -4.44 22.86 -21.28
CA ASN A 521 -4.36 23.14 -22.72
C ASN A 521 -5.04 22.06 -23.58
N ASP A 522 -5.08 20.80 -23.16
CA ASP A 522 -5.78 19.72 -23.87
C ASP A 522 -7.29 19.98 -24.04
N LYS A 523 -7.91 20.78 -23.16
CA LYS A 523 -9.32 21.19 -23.30
C LYS A 523 -9.55 22.24 -24.38
N ASN A 524 -8.55 23.00 -24.77
CA ASN A 524 -8.69 24.02 -25.83
C ASN A 524 -8.51 23.38 -27.21
N ASN A 525 -7.68 22.36 -27.35
CA ASN A 525 -7.47 21.66 -28.63
C ASN A 525 -8.59 20.63 -28.95
N GLY A 526 -9.37 20.20 -27.97
CA GLY A 526 -10.53 19.29 -28.18
C GLY A 526 -11.84 19.97 -28.57
N LYS A 527 -11.87 21.33 -28.70
CA LYS A 527 -13.06 22.06 -29.14
C LYS A 527 -13.08 22.42 -30.62
N ASP A 528 -11.95 22.22 -31.33
CA ASP A 528 -11.82 22.55 -32.75
C ASP A 528 -11.89 21.32 -33.68
N SER A 529 -12.29 20.14 -33.16
CA SER A 529 -12.53 18.94 -33.96
C SER A 529 -13.87 18.30 -33.64
N ASN A 530 -14.95 19.05 -33.90
CA ASN A 530 -16.29 18.53 -34.13
C ASN A 530 -16.97 19.35 -35.22
#